data_b0af27f21a4ea9c51ee1941e47ad321b
#
_entry.id   b0af27f21a4ea9c51ee1941e47ad321b
#
_cell.length_a   1.000
_cell.length_b   1.000
_cell.length_c   1.000
_cell.angle_alpha   90.00
_cell.angle_beta   90.00
_cell.angle_gamma   90.00
#
_symmetry.space_group_name_H-M   'P 1'
#
loop_
_entity.id
_entity.type
_entity.pdbx_description
1 polymer ?
#
loop_
_entity_poly.entity_id
_entity_poly.type
_entity_poly.pdbx_seq_one_letter_code
_entity_poly.pdbx_strand_id
1 'polypeptide(L)'
;FVKSRRHLPASVFDIAAWKRAVRPDEWAKVVYVLNRGGRYAPFGSGYSGEYMKKKMGTMFHLFVDKVAKQRNSMSGEYFSGIPEYRGQYDTAGKALTRGGTYPYRLITFKEAFGGHSRTISNYWSNVALQPENMLWINRQDASRLGLKPLQKVRLTSPAQPNGKLAIGDGRTLDMVAKVDVREGILPGTVALSWHYGHWAYGSNDVVVDGAVIKGDTRR
;
A
#
# COMPACT_ATOMS: atom_id res chain seq x y z
N PHE A 1 23.48 0.46 12.35
CA PHE A 1 23.53 1.74 11.64
C PHE A 1 24.75 1.86 10.72
N VAL A 2 25.97 1.76 11.25
CA VAL A 2 27.22 1.83 10.46
C VAL A 2 27.31 0.68 9.47
N LYS A 3 27.01 -0.55 9.89
CA LYS A 3 27.07 -1.75 9.04
C LYS A 3 26.21 -1.62 7.77
N SER A 4 25.00 -1.07 7.89
CA SER A 4 24.09 -0.88 6.76
C SER A 4 24.54 0.17 5.74
N ARG A 5 25.53 1.02 6.11
CA ARG A 5 26.04 2.13 5.29
C ARG A 5 27.48 1.95 4.80
N ARG A 6 28.10 0.81 5.10
CA ARG A 6 29.50 0.54 4.71
C ARG A 6 29.77 0.58 3.20
N HIS A 7 28.73 0.34 2.41
CA HIS A 7 28.83 0.36 0.95
C HIS A 7 28.80 1.76 0.34
N LEU A 8 28.50 2.78 1.16
CA LEU A 8 28.45 4.16 0.70
C LEU A 8 29.87 4.77 0.63
N PRO A 9 30.15 5.60 -0.36
CA PRO A 9 31.42 6.31 -0.43
C PRO A 9 31.58 7.28 0.75
N ALA A 10 32.81 7.56 1.17
CA ALA A 10 33.12 8.45 2.28
C ALA A 10 32.59 9.88 2.10
N SER A 11 32.45 10.33 0.85
CA SER A 11 31.80 11.61 0.52
C SER A 11 30.32 11.68 0.90
N VAL A 12 29.66 10.51 1.02
CA VAL A 12 28.24 10.40 1.41
C VAL A 12 28.09 10.01 2.86
N PHE A 13 28.92 9.10 3.35
CA PHE A 13 28.88 8.63 4.74
C PHE A 13 30.26 8.44 5.32
N ASP A 14 30.75 9.46 6.05
CA ASP A 14 31.93 9.38 6.92
C ASP A 14 31.51 9.32 8.38
N ILE A 15 31.64 8.15 8.98
CA ILE A 15 31.25 7.92 10.39
C ILE A 15 32.00 8.82 11.37
N ALA A 16 33.26 9.15 11.08
CA ALA A 16 34.04 10.04 11.92
C ALA A 16 33.52 11.48 11.87
N ALA A 17 33.18 11.98 10.70
CA ALA A 17 32.54 13.28 10.52
C ALA A 17 31.18 13.33 11.23
N TRP A 18 30.39 12.29 11.10
CA TRP A 18 29.07 12.18 11.75
C TRP A 18 29.21 12.20 13.28
N LYS A 19 30.18 11.45 13.84
CA LYS A 19 30.42 11.44 15.28
C LYS A 19 30.92 12.80 15.80
N ARG A 20 31.72 13.52 15.03
CA ARG A 20 32.16 14.89 15.42
C ARG A 20 31.03 15.91 15.39
N ALA A 21 30.01 15.69 14.59
CA ALA A 21 28.85 16.60 14.47
C ALA A 21 27.89 16.57 15.69
N VAL A 22 28.05 15.60 16.57
CA VAL A 22 27.21 15.41 17.76
C VAL A 22 28.07 15.21 19.02
N ARG A 23 27.50 15.51 20.17
CA ARG A 23 28.21 15.22 21.45
C ARG A 23 28.34 13.71 21.64
N PRO A 24 29.42 13.23 22.27
CA PRO A 24 29.63 11.78 22.46
C PRO A 24 28.49 11.09 23.21
N ASP A 25 27.89 11.75 24.20
CA ASP A 25 26.79 11.25 25.02
C ASP A 25 25.44 11.22 24.25
N GLU A 26 25.35 11.93 23.12
CA GLU A 26 24.16 11.99 22.28
C GLU A 26 24.22 11.02 21.11
N TRP A 27 25.38 10.50 20.75
CA TRP A 27 25.56 9.68 19.56
C TRP A 27 24.55 8.52 19.46
N ALA A 28 24.40 7.74 20.54
CA ALA A 28 23.46 6.62 20.53
C ALA A 28 22.01 7.07 20.36
N LYS A 29 21.62 8.19 20.95
CA LYS A 29 20.28 8.78 20.80
C LYS A 29 20.03 9.26 19.38
N VAL A 30 21.01 9.92 18.76
CA VAL A 30 20.93 10.37 17.36
C VAL A 30 20.77 9.19 16.43
N VAL A 31 21.59 8.14 16.59
CA VAL A 31 21.48 6.92 15.78
C VAL A 31 20.12 6.24 15.95
N TYR A 32 19.63 6.17 17.18
CA TYR A 32 18.29 5.64 17.45
C TYR A 32 17.20 6.42 16.71
N VAL A 33 17.26 7.75 16.77
CA VAL A 33 16.29 8.62 16.07
C VAL A 33 16.38 8.45 14.55
N LEU A 34 17.60 8.42 14.00
CA LEU A 34 17.81 8.23 12.55
C LEU A 34 17.31 6.87 12.06
N ASN A 35 17.52 5.81 12.83
CA ASN A 35 16.99 4.48 12.47
C ASN A 35 15.46 4.39 12.49
N ARG A 36 14.80 5.28 13.19
CA ARG A 36 13.35 5.41 13.23
C ARG A 36 12.78 6.37 12.18
N GLY A 37 13.62 6.93 11.31
CA GLY A 37 13.20 7.85 10.26
C GLY A 37 13.04 9.31 10.72
N GLY A 38 13.55 9.67 11.91
CA GLY A 38 13.55 11.04 12.40
C GLY A 38 12.95 11.22 13.79
N ARG A 39 12.88 12.47 14.22
CA ARG A 39 12.25 12.88 15.48
C ARG A 39 10.80 13.26 15.24
N TYR A 40 9.93 12.66 16.02
CA TYR A 40 8.50 12.97 15.99
C TYR A 40 8.12 13.70 17.29
N ALA A 41 7.38 14.78 17.14
CA ALA A 41 6.76 15.45 18.28
C ALA A 41 5.64 14.56 18.87
N PRO A 42 5.41 14.57 20.19
CA PRO A 42 4.25 13.89 20.76
C PRO A 42 2.96 14.40 20.11
N PHE A 43 2.02 13.51 19.84
CA PHE A 43 0.76 13.84 19.17
C PHE A 43 0.06 15.06 19.83
N GLY A 44 -0.12 15.01 21.16
CA GLY A 44 -0.77 16.09 21.90
C GLY A 44 -0.04 17.43 21.86
N SER A 45 1.25 17.46 21.47
CA SER A 45 1.98 18.74 21.35
C SER A 45 1.53 19.57 20.14
N GLY A 46 0.90 18.95 19.17
CA GLY A 46 0.40 19.61 17.96
C GLY A 46 -1.00 20.24 18.13
N TYR A 47 -1.69 19.95 19.23
CA TYR A 47 -3.09 20.32 19.42
C TYR A 47 -3.29 21.18 20.69
N SER A 48 -4.33 22.00 20.67
CA SER A 48 -4.90 22.70 21.81
C SER A 48 -6.40 22.40 21.80
N GLY A 49 -6.83 21.45 22.64
CA GLY A 49 -8.13 20.84 22.49
C GLY A 49 -8.26 20.11 21.14
N GLU A 50 -9.28 20.39 20.39
CA GLU A 50 -9.54 19.83 19.05
C GLU A 50 -8.83 20.58 17.90
N TYR A 51 -8.16 21.69 18.21
CA TYR A 51 -7.55 22.55 17.20
C TYR A 51 -6.05 22.38 17.09
N MET A 52 -5.52 22.39 15.87
CA MET A 52 -4.10 22.39 15.62
C MET A 52 -3.45 23.70 16.10
N LYS A 53 -2.35 23.60 16.86
CA LYS A 53 -1.57 24.77 17.34
C LYS A 53 -0.87 25.50 16.20
N LYS A 54 -0.39 24.76 15.18
CA LYS A 54 0.24 25.35 14.01
C LYS A 54 -0.85 25.66 12.99
N LYS A 55 -1.08 26.94 12.76
CA LYS A 55 -1.98 27.39 11.70
C LYS A 55 -1.21 27.47 10.39
N MET A 56 -1.85 27.12 9.28
CA MET A 56 -1.29 27.40 7.97
C MET A 56 -1.36 28.90 7.70
N GLY A 57 -0.22 29.48 7.32
CA GLY A 57 -0.11 30.91 6.99
C GLY A 57 -0.60 31.27 5.60
N THR A 58 -1.14 30.31 4.84
CA THR A 58 -1.63 30.51 3.48
C THR A 58 -3.11 30.20 3.39
N MET A 59 -3.79 30.90 2.49
CA MET A 59 -5.20 30.66 2.19
C MET A 59 -5.38 29.29 1.53
N PHE A 60 -6.34 28.52 2.02
CA PHE A 60 -6.76 27.28 1.36
C PHE A 60 -7.73 27.59 0.23
N HIS A 61 -7.43 27.09 -0.95
CA HIS A 61 -8.38 27.05 -2.04
C HIS A 61 -9.28 25.83 -1.86
N LEU A 62 -10.47 26.03 -1.33
CA LEU A 62 -11.45 24.96 -1.16
C LEU A 62 -12.16 24.63 -2.48
N PHE A 63 -12.25 25.58 -3.39
CA PHE A 63 -12.86 25.40 -4.71
C PHE A 63 -11.79 25.41 -5.80
N VAL A 64 -11.78 24.37 -6.63
CA VAL A 64 -10.86 24.25 -7.75
C VAL A 64 -11.63 24.38 -9.07
N ASP A 65 -11.66 25.60 -9.60
CA ASP A 65 -12.39 25.99 -10.82
C ASP A 65 -12.05 25.09 -12.02
N LYS A 66 -10.76 24.78 -12.20
CA LYS A 66 -10.32 23.86 -13.28
C LYS A 66 -10.94 22.48 -13.19
N VAL A 67 -11.17 21.96 -11.97
CA VAL A 67 -11.82 20.66 -11.75
C VAL A 67 -13.32 20.78 -12.00
N ALA A 68 -13.95 21.83 -11.48
CA ALA A 68 -15.39 22.05 -11.64
C ALA A 68 -15.83 22.20 -13.11
N LYS A 69 -14.93 22.62 -13.98
CA LYS A 69 -15.17 22.73 -15.42
C LYS A 69 -14.96 21.45 -16.22
N GLN A 70 -14.49 20.39 -15.57
CA GLN A 70 -14.29 19.08 -16.23
C GLN A 70 -15.48 18.16 -16.02
N ARG A 71 -15.72 17.32 -16.99
CA ARG A 71 -16.75 16.27 -16.90
C ARG A 71 -16.10 14.93 -16.56
N ASN A 72 -16.79 14.15 -15.75
CA ASN A 72 -16.48 12.75 -15.55
C ASN A 72 -16.74 12.00 -16.87
N SER A 73 -15.72 11.34 -17.40
CA SER A 73 -15.83 10.61 -18.68
C SER A 73 -16.79 9.42 -18.63
N MET A 74 -17.12 8.90 -17.45
CA MET A 74 -18.03 7.77 -17.28
C MET A 74 -19.49 8.21 -17.13
N SER A 75 -19.76 9.25 -16.33
CA SER A 75 -21.12 9.72 -16.08
C SER A 75 -21.54 10.92 -16.91
N GLY A 76 -20.60 11.65 -17.50
CA GLY A 76 -20.84 12.91 -18.19
C GLY A 76 -21.14 14.12 -17.28
N GLU A 77 -21.22 13.91 -15.97
CA GLU A 77 -21.50 14.96 -15.01
C GLU A 77 -20.24 15.80 -14.71
N TYR A 78 -20.44 17.06 -14.32
CA TYR A 78 -19.34 17.91 -13.88
C TYR A 78 -18.83 17.43 -12.51
N PHE A 79 -17.51 17.57 -12.30
CA PHE A 79 -16.95 17.40 -10.96
C PHE A 79 -17.37 18.58 -10.07
N SER A 80 -17.52 18.31 -8.78
CA SER A 80 -17.95 19.32 -7.81
C SER A 80 -16.95 20.49 -7.65
N GLY A 81 -15.68 20.27 -7.86
CA GLY A 81 -14.64 21.27 -7.64
C GLY A 81 -14.29 21.52 -6.18
N ILE A 82 -15.04 21.00 -5.23
CA ILE A 82 -14.76 21.03 -3.80
C ILE A 82 -14.44 19.62 -3.28
N PRO A 83 -13.67 19.48 -2.20
CA PRO A 83 -13.50 18.20 -1.52
C PRO A 83 -14.84 17.74 -0.95
N GLU A 84 -15.27 16.56 -1.35
CA GLU A 84 -16.49 15.93 -0.85
C GLU A 84 -16.18 14.56 -0.31
N TYR A 85 -16.78 14.19 0.81
CA TYR A 85 -16.83 12.81 1.22
C TYR A 85 -17.87 12.07 0.37
N ARG A 86 -17.40 11.10 -0.40
CA ARG A 86 -18.29 10.19 -1.14
C ARG A 86 -18.20 8.80 -0.56
N GLY A 87 -19.33 8.15 -0.39
CA GLY A 87 -19.40 6.73 -0.09
C GLY A 87 -18.72 5.90 -1.17
N GLN A 88 -18.47 4.65 -0.85
CA GLN A 88 -17.93 3.71 -1.84
C GLN A 88 -19.07 3.15 -2.68
N TYR A 89 -18.94 3.25 -3.99
CA TYR A 89 -19.90 2.76 -4.98
C TYR A 89 -19.20 1.87 -5.99
N ASP A 90 -19.93 0.91 -6.55
CA ASP A 90 -19.47 0.17 -7.71
C ASP A 90 -19.61 1.02 -9.00
N THR A 91 -19.16 0.47 -10.13
CA THR A 91 -19.22 1.15 -11.44
C THR A 91 -20.65 1.38 -11.94
N ALA A 92 -21.63 0.70 -11.39
CA ALA A 92 -23.05 0.90 -11.68
C ALA A 92 -23.71 1.92 -10.73
N GLY A 93 -22.95 2.56 -9.85
CA GLY A 93 -23.45 3.54 -8.88
C GLY A 93 -24.16 2.93 -7.66
N LYS A 94 -24.06 1.62 -7.44
CA LYS A 94 -24.62 0.95 -6.27
C LYS A 94 -23.66 1.06 -5.08
N ALA A 95 -24.17 1.48 -3.93
CA ALA A 95 -23.36 1.59 -2.71
C ALA A 95 -22.78 0.23 -2.29
N LEU A 96 -21.48 0.23 -1.98
CA LEU A 96 -20.79 -0.92 -1.43
C LEU A 96 -21.06 -0.98 0.08
N THR A 97 -21.81 -1.98 0.50
CA THR A 97 -22.14 -2.19 1.91
C THR A 97 -21.38 -3.39 2.48
N ARG A 98 -20.93 -3.27 3.73
CA ARG A 98 -20.40 -4.41 4.48
C ARG A 98 -21.56 -5.17 5.11
N GLY A 99 -21.42 -6.49 5.22
CA GLY A 99 -22.36 -7.33 5.96
C GLY A 99 -22.63 -8.66 5.29
N GLY A 100 -23.37 -9.52 5.96
CA GLY A 100 -23.71 -10.85 5.47
C GLY A 100 -22.51 -11.67 5.05
N THR A 101 -22.52 -12.16 3.82
CA THR A 101 -21.47 -13.00 3.23
C THR A 101 -20.12 -12.27 3.05
N TYR A 102 -20.12 -10.92 2.96
CA TYR A 102 -18.94 -10.11 2.73
C TYR A 102 -18.69 -9.10 3.87
N PRO A 103 -18.28 -9.56 5.06
CA PRO A 103 -18.19 -8.71 6.24
C PRO A 103 -16.98 -7.81 6.28
N TYR A 104 -15.97 -8.06 5.43
CA TYR A 104 -14.73 -7.32 5.43
C TYR A 104 -14.72 -6.19 4.40
N ARG A 105 -14.10 -5.07 4.79
CA ARG A 105 -13.72 -4.02 3.85
C ARG A 105 -12.32 -4.31 3.31
N LEU A 106 -12.18 -4.33 1.99
CA LEU A 106 -10.87 -4.37 1.35
C LEU A 106 -10.36 -2.94 1.14
N ILE A 107 -9.15 -2.67 1.58
CA ILE A 107 -8.40 -1.48 1.22
C ILE A 107 -7.15 -1.86 0.43
N THR A 108 -6.65 -0.95 -0.37
CA THR A 108 -5.39 -1.12 -1.08
C THR A 108 -4.36 -0.12 -0.60
N PHE A 109 -3.09 -0.49 -0.65
CA PHE A 109 -1.98 0.36 -0.22
C PHE A 109 -0.79 0.18 -1.16
N LYS A 110 0.13 1.12 -1.06
CA LYS A 110 1.41 1.07 -1.76
C LYS A 110 2.48 0.56 -0.81
N GLU A 111 3.28 -0.41 -1.26
CA GLU A 111 4.48 -0.83 -0.52
C GLU A 111 5.48 0.34 -0.41
N ALA A 112 6.15 0.44 0.75
CA ALA A 112 7.05 1.55 1.05
C ALA A 112 8.17 1.72 0.02
N PHE A 113 8.66 0.62 -0.53
CA PHE A 113 9.74 0.59 -1.52
C PHE A 113 9.26 0.24 -2.93
N GLY A 114 7.95 0.13 -3.12
CA GLY A 114 7.36 -0.14 -4.43
C GLY A 114 7.20 1.15 -5.24
N GLY A 115 7.69 1.16 -6.45
CA GLY A 115 7.47 2.20 -7.46
C GLY A 115 6.34 1.81 -8.41
N HIS A 116 5.09 1.81 -7.93
CA HIS A 116 3.96 1.27 -8.69
C HIS A 116 4.23 -0.18 -9.16
N SER A 117 3.52 -0.68 -10.14
CA SER A 117 3.74 -1.99 -10.73
C SER A 117 5.10 -2.19 -11.42
N ARG A 118 5.85 -1.12 -11.62
CA ARG A 118 7.13 -1.18 -12.35
C ARG A 118 8.26 -1.84 -11.56
N THR A 119 8.18 -1.86 -10.25
CA THR A 119 9.22 -2.47 -9.40
C THR A 119 9.00 -3.96 -9.15
N ILE A 120 7.85 -4.49 -9.56
CA ILE A 120 7.50 -5.90 -9.32
C ILE A 120 8.42 -6.88 -10.06
N SER A 121 8.99 -6.47 -11.21
CA SER A 121 9.97 -7.25 -11.95
C SER A 121 11.41 -7.07 -11.45
N ASN A 122 11.64 -6.16 -10.50
CA ASN A 122 12.96 -5.96 -9.93
C ASN A 122 13.24 -7.02 -8.86
N TYR A 123 14.13 -7.95 -9.16
CA TYR A 123 14.53 -9.04 -8.28
C TYR A 123 14.98 -8.54 -6.89
N TRP A 124 15.84 -7.53 -6.86
CA TRP A 124 16.39 -7.00 -5.61
C TRP A 124 15.34 -6.35 -4.72
N SER A 125 14.42 -5.61 -5.32
CA SER A 125 13.27 -5.05 -4.58
C SER A 125 12.40 -6.15 -4.00
N ASN A 126 12.12 -7.20 -4.77
CA ASN A 126 11.26 -8.30 -4.34
C ASN A 126 11.89 -9.13 -3.22
N VAL A 127 13.20 -9.39 -3.30
CA VAL A 127 13.93 -10.10 -2.22
C VAL A 127 13.96 -9.28 -0.94
N ALA A 128 14.14 -7.95 -1.05
CA ALA A 128 14.22 -7.07 0.11
C ALA A 128 12.86 -6.83 0.79
N LEU A 129 11.76 -6.92 0.03
CA LEU A 129 10.45 -6.53 0.51
C LEU A 129 9.51 -7.71 0.74
N GLN A 130 8.96 -8.20 -0.32
CA GLN A 130 7.90 -9.18 -0.27
C GLN A 130 7.67 -9.76 -1.67
N PRO A 131 8.10 -11.01 -1.92
CA PRO A 131 8.05 -11.59 -3.26
C PRO A 131 6.62 -11.91 -3.73
N GLU A 132 5.65 -11.91 -2.82
CA GLU A 132 4.26 -12.25 -3.09
C GLU A 132 3.31 -11.23 -2.49
N ASN A 133 2.13 -11.05 -3.10
CA ASN A 133 1.09 -10.23 -2.50
C ASN A 133 0.49 -10.93 -1.27
N MET A 134 0.52 -10.25 -0.14
CA MET A 134 0.03 -10.76 1.13
C MET A 134 -1.27 -10.06 1.52
N LEU A 135 -2.25 -10.83 1.96
CA LEU A 135 -3.46 -10.30 2.57
C LEU A 135 -3.17 -9.93 4.02
N TRP A 136 -3.12 -8.65 4.32
CA TRP A 136 -3.05 -8.18 5.70
C TRP A 136 -4.40 -8.30 6.37
N ILE A 137 -4.42 -8.90 7.53
CA ILE A 137 -5.62 -9.07 8.34
C ILE A 137 -5.30 -8.85 9.82
N ASN A 138 -6.24 -8.24 10.55
CA ASN A 138 -6.08 -8.06 11.99
C ASN A 138 -6.01 -9.41 12.72
N ARG A 139 -5.22 -9.47 13.80
CA ARG A 139 -5.06 -10.68 14.62
C ARG A 139 -6.39 -11.21 15.14
N GLN A 140 -7.29 -10.34 15.59
CA GLN A 140 -8.61 -10.75 16.11
C GLN A 140 -9.44 -11.43 15.02
N ASP A 141 -9.43 -10.86 13.81
CA ASP A 141 -10.15 -11.41 12.66
C ASP A 141 -9.54 -12.74 12.22
N ALA A 142 -8.20 -12.81 12.14
CA ALA A 142 -7.51 -14.04 11.80
C ALA A 142 -7.83 -15.17 12.80
N SER A 143 -7.80 -14.87 14.09
CA SER A 143 -8.16 -15.83 15.14
C SER A 143 -9.61 -16.29 15.03
N ARG A 144 -10.55 -15.38 14.79
CA ARG A 144 -11.97 -15.68 14.61
C ARG A 144 -12.23 -16.59 13.41
N LEU A 145 -11.45 -16.43 12.33
CA LEU A 145 -11.54 -17.23 11.13
C LEU A 145 -10.68 -18.51 11.16
N GLY A 146 -9.90 -18.72 12.23
CA GLY A 146 -8.95 -19.85 12.32
C GLY A 146 -7.81 -19.77 11.33
N LEU A 147 -7.47 -18.58 10.85
CA LEU A 147 -6.41 -18.37 9.85
C LEU A 147 -5.03 -18.31 10.52
N LYS A 148 -4.06 -18.92 9.88
CA LYS A 148 -2.65 -18.93 10.30
C LYS A 148 -1.82 -18.04 9.35
N PRO A 149 -0.71 -17.44 9.85
CA PRO A 149 0.23 -16.76 8.98
C PRO A 149 0.68 -17.64 7.82
N LEU A 150 0.83 -17.06 6.63
CA LEU A 150 1.21 -17.69 5.37
C LEU A 150 0.18 -18.70 4.81
N GLN A 151 -0.93 -18.93 5.48
CA GLN A 151 -2.02 -19.73 4.94
C GLN A 151 -2.56 -19.09 3.65
N LYS A 152 -2.75 -19.91 2.61
CA LYS A 152 -3.35 -19.47 1.36
C LYS A 152 -4.86 -19.37 1.50
N VAL A 153 -5.41 -18.23 1.11
CA VAL A 153 -6.84 -17.93 1.16
C VAL A 153 -7.36 -17.46 -0.18
N ARG A 154 -8.61 -17.74 -0.46
CA ARG A 154 -9.33 -17.22 -1.63
C ARG A 154 -10.11 -15.98 -1.23
N LEU A 155 -9.98 -14.94 -2.05
CA LEU A 155 -10.73 -13.69 -1.88
C LEU A 155 -11.99 -13.75 -2.74
N THR A 156 -13.11 -13.41 -2.14
CA THR A 156 -14.41 -13.33 -2.82
C THR A 156 -15.04 -11.97 -2.60
N SER A 157 -15.86 -11.53 -3.52
CA SER A 157 -16.61 -10.28 -3.43
C SER A 157 -17.97 -10.43 -4.12
N PRO A 158 -18.89 -9.50 -3.94
CA PRO A 158 -20.16 -9.52 -4.69
C PRO A 158 -19.98 -9.60 -6.20
N ALA A 159 -18.97 -8.91 -6.74
CA ALA A 159 -18.66 -8.94 -8.17
C ALA A 159 -17.92 -10.20 -8.61
N GLN A 160 -17.26 -10.90 -7.68
CA GLN A 160 -16.42 -12.09 -7.94
C GLN A 160 -16.72 -13.17 -6.89
N PRO A 161 -17.94 -13.73 -6.85
CA PRO A 161 -18.35 -14.65 -5.79
C PRO A 161 -17.55 -15.95 -5.77
N ASN A 162 -17.01 -16.36 -6.93
CA ASN A 162 -16.18 -17.56 -7.05
C ASN A 162 -14.69 -17.30 -6.76
N GLY A 163 -14.31 -16.05 -6.45
CA GLY A 163 -12.91 -15.67 -6.25
C GLY A 163 -12.05 -15.90 -7.49
N LYS A 164 -12.61 -15.66 -8.68
CA LYS A 164 -11.92 -15.73 -9.97
C LYS A 164 -12.09 -14.44 -10.74
N LEU A 165 -11.01 -13.98 -11.34
CA LEU A 165 -10.98 -12.80 -12.19
C LEU A 165 -10.85 -13.24 -13.66
N ALA A 166 -11.76 -12.80 -14.50
CA ALA A 166 -11.62 -12.94 -15.96
C ALA A 166 -10.57 -11.92 -16.45
N ILE A 167 -9.56 -12.41 -17.17
CA ILE A 167 -8.45 -11.57 -17.67
C ILE A 167 -8.49 -11.36 -19.19
N GLY A 168 -9.60 -11.74 -19.82
CA GLY A 168 -9.80 -11.73 -21.26
C GLY A 168 -9.45 -13.08 -21.91
N ASP A 169 -9.74 -13.20 -23.20
CA ASP A 169 -9.47 -14.39 -24.05
C ASP A 169 -9.91 -15.74 -23.43
N GLY A 170 -10.96 -15.72 -22.60
CA GLY A 170 -11.48 -16.91 -21.93
C GLY A 170 -10.68 -17.39 -20.72
N ARG A 171 -9.55 -16.75 -20.38
CA ARG A 171 -8.75 -17.10 -19.22
C ARG A 171 -9.29 -16.50 -17.94
N THR A 172 -9.08 -17.22 -16.84
CA THR A 172 -9.38 -16.74 -15.49
C THR A 172 -8.18 -16.93 -14.58
N LEU A 173 -8.01 -16.03 -13.62
CA LEU A 173 -7.05 -16.15 -12.53
C LEU A 173 -7.78 -16.33 -11.21
N ASP A 174 -7.23 -17.18 -10.35
CA ASP A 174 -7.70 -17.33 -8.98
C ASP A 174 -7.30 -16.10 -8.15
N MET A 175 -8.28 -15.50 -7.47
CA MET A 175 -8.05 -14.40 -6.53
C MET A 175 -7.59 -14.97 -5.19
N VAL A 176 -6.31 -15.28 -5.10
CA VAL A 176 -5.70 -15.90 -3.92
C VAL A 176 -4.55 -15.06 -3.39
N ALA A 177 -4.38 -15.09 -2.06
CA ALA A 177 -3.27 -14.45 -1.39
C ALA A 177 -2.84 -15.30 -0.19
N LYS A 178 -1.62 -15.07 0.34
CA LYS A 178 -1.20 -15.61 1.63
C LYS A 178 -1.54 -14.62 2.73
N VAL A 179 -1.92 -15.13 3.88
CA VAL A 179 -2.28 -14.33 5.06
C VAL A 179 -1.04 -13.75 5.74
N ASP A 180 -1.07 -12.46 6.02
CA ASP A 180 -0.13 -11.76 6.90
C ASP A 180 -0.92 -11.14 8.06
N VAL A 181 -0.74 -11.69 9.27
CA VAL A 181 -1.45 -11.27 10.47
C VAL A 181 -0.79 -10.05 11.08
N ARG A 182 -1.52 -8.95 11.16
CA ARG A 182 -1.01 -7.66 11.62
C ARG A 182 -1.88 -7.04 12.72
N GLU A 183 -1.21 -6.37 13.68
CA GLU A 183 -1.91 -5.58 14.71
C GLU A 183 -2.35 -4.20 14.19
N GLY A 184 -1.60 -3.65 13.25
CA GLY A 184 -1.79 -2.29 12.75
C GLY A 184 -2.94 -2.10 11.77
N ILE A 185 -3.71 -3.14 11.47
CA ILE A 185 -4.91 -3.03 10.63
C ILE A 185 -6.18 -3.09 11.49
N LEU A 186 -7.17 -2.27 11.17
CA LEU A 186 -8.43 -2.21 11.92
C LEU A 186 -9.22 -3.52 11.76
N PRO A 187 -9.77 -4.11 12.83
CA PRO A 187 -10.69 -5.25 12.73
C PRO A 187 -11.85 -4.98 11.76
N GLY A 188 -12.24 -6.00 11.00
CA GLY A 188 -13.22 -5.88 9.90
C GLY A 188 -12.67 -5.28 8.61
N THR A 189 -11.37 -5.03 8.55
CA THR A 189 -10.67 -4.53 7.36
C THR A 189 -9.57 -5.50 6.96
N VAL A 190 -9.42 -5.72 5.67
CA VAL A 190 -8.30 -6.45 5.07
C VAL A 190 -7.60 -5.57 4.05
N ALA A 191 -6.31 -5.77 3.83
CA ALA A 191 -5.55 -4.94 2.92
C ALA A 191 -4.69 -5.76 1.97
N LEU A 192 -4.59 -5.31 0.73
CA LEU A 192 -3.72 -5.85 -0.31
C LEU A 192 -2.90 -4.74 -0.93
N SER A 193 -1.63 -5.03 -1.21
CA SER A 193 -0.84 -4.12 -2.04
C SER A 193 -1.37 -4.14 -3.48
N TRP A 194 -1.48 -2.96 -4.07
CA TRP A 194 -1.96 -2.82 -5.44
C TRP A 194 -0.84 -2.96 -6.49
N HIS A 195 0.39 -3.28 -6.07
CA HIS A 195 1.53 -3.44 -6.98
C HIS A 195 1.52 -4.74 -7.77
N TYR A 196 0.90 -5.78 -7.24
CA TYR A 196 0.97 -7.15 -7.73
C TYR A 196 -0.14 -7.46 -8.75
N GLY A 197 -0.04 -8.62 -9.38
CA GLY A 197 -1.08 -9.10 -10.31
C GLY A 197 -0.93 -8.61 -11.75
N HIS A 198 0.22 -8.09 -12.12
CA HIS A 198 0.47 -7.61 -13.47
C HIS A 198 1.04 -8.71 -14.36
N TRP A 199 0.27 -9.19 -15.30
CA TRP A 199 0.74 -10.15 -16.29
C TRP A 199 1.74 -9.56 -17.30
N ALA A 200 1.76 -8.25 -17.50
CA ALA A 200 2.58 -7.56 -18.51
C ALA A 200 4.08 -7.47 -18.16
N TYR A 201 4.47 -7.80 -16.93
CA TYR A 201 5.84 -7.63 -16.44
C TYR A 201 6.43 -8.95 -15.93
N GLY A 202 6.28 -10.02 -16.71
CA GLY A 202 6.82 -11.33 -16.36
C GLY A 202 5.97 -12.12 -15.38
N SER A 203 4.76 -11.70 -15.08
CA SER A 203 3.79 -12.46 -14.27
C SER A 203 2.97 -13.44 -15.10
N ASN A 204 3.01 -13.31 -16.41
CA ASN A 204 2.31 -14.18 -17.34
C ASN A 204 3.30 -14.87 -18.29
N ASP A 205 2.89 -16.01 -18.84
CA ASP A 205 3.66 -16.71 -19.87
C ASP A 205 3.74 -15.84 -21.13
N VAL A 206 4.92 -15.81 -21.75
CA VAL A 206 5.14 -15.18 -23.04
C VAL A 206 5.72 -16.19 -24.04
N VAL A 207 5.39 -16.03 -25.31
CA VAL A 207 5.95 -16.85 -26.38
C VAL A 207 6.98 -16.01 -27.11
N VAL A 208 8.23 -16.49 -27.15
CA VAL A 208 9.32 -15.85 -27.88
C VAL A 208 9.92 -16.92 -28.80
N ASP A 209 9.93 -16.67 -30.10
CA ASP A 209 10.46 -17.58 -31.13
C ASP A 209 9.91 -19.03 -31.00
N GLY A 210 8.62 -19.16 -30.68
CA GLY A 210 7.96 -20.44 -30.49
C GLY A 210 8.19 -21.12 -29.14
N ALA A 211 9.08 -20.60 -28.32
CA ALA A 211 9.33 -21.11 -26.97
C ALA A 211 8.47 -20.36 -25.92
N VAL A 212 7.83 -21.14 -25.02
CA VAL A 212 7.06 -20.57 -23.91
C VAL A 212 8.00 -20.23 -22.76
N ILE A 213 8.14 -18.95 -22.46
CA ILE A 213 8.83 -18.46 -21.26
C ILE A 213 7.78 -18.31 -20.16
N LYS A 214 7.93 -19.10 -19.11
CA LYS A 214 6.99 -19.11 -17.98
C LYS A 214 7.04 -17.82 -17.20
N GLY A 215 5.88 -17.25 -16.94
CA GLY A 215 5.69 -16.12 -16.04
C GLY A 215 5.68 -16.56 -14.57
N ASP A 216 5.92 -15.61 -13.69
CA ASP A 216 5.76 -15.80 -12.25
C ASP A 216 4.45 -15.17 -11.78
N THR A 217 3.44 -15.97 -11.57
CA THR A 217 2.09 -15.53 -11.17
C THR A 217 2.02 -14.92 -9.76
N ARG A 218 3.12 -14.97 -9.01
CA ARG A 218 3.22 -14.31 -7.70
C ARG A 218 3.47 -12.80 -7.82
N ARG A 219 3.84 -12.34 -8.99
CA ARG A 219 4.20 -10.94 -9.27
C ARG A 219 3.00 -10.09 -9.67
#